data_33717080e74b9456da5589afbe2ed887
#
_entry.id   33717080e74b9456da5589afbe2ed887
#
_cell.length_a   1.000
_cell.length_b   1.000
_cell.length_c   1.000
_cell.angle_alpha   90.00
_cell.angle_beta   90.00
_cell.angle_gamma   90.00
#
_symmetry.space_group_name_H-M   'P 1'
#
loop_
_entity.id
_entity.type
_entity.pdbx_description
1 polymer ?
#
loop_
_entity_poly.entity_id
_entity_poly.type
_entity_poly.pdbx_seq_one_letter_code
_entity_poly.pdbx_strand_id
1 'polypeptide(L)'
;MPLERKAPGVIYRQPVNEPLQTGIKSIDAMIPIGRGQRELVIGDRQTGKTTVCIDTILNQKEFYDAGNPVYCIYVAVGQKASTVAGIAKTLEDKGALAYTTIVAANASDPAPMQVYAPFAGAAIGEYFRDTGRPALIIYDDLSKQAVAYREVSLLLRRPPGREAYPGDVFYLHSRLLERSAKVINDDDIAKNMNDLPEPLKPVVKGGGIGRAHV
;
A
#
# COMPACT_ATOMS: atom_id res chain seq x y z
N MET A 1 13.09 -9.59 3.09
CA MET A 1 12.10 -8.80 3.87
C MET A 1 10.97 -9.71 4.30
N PRO A 2 10.51 -9.68 5.56
CA PRO A 2 9.33 -10.45 5.98
C PRO A 2 8.07 -9.86 5.32
N LEU A 3 7.18 -10.75 4.84
CA LEU A 3 5.91 -10.32 4.23
C LEU A 3 4.92 -9.82 5.29
N GLU A 4 4.88 -10.49 6.43
CA GLU A 4 4.03 -10.10 7.56
C GLU A 4 4.88 -9.40 8.62
N ARG A 5 4.63 -8.11 8.80
CA ARG A 5 5.23 -7.27 9.83
C ARG A 5 4.13 -6.64 10.68
N LYS A 6 4.42 -6.39 11.93
CA LYS A 6 3.54 -5.56 12.76
C LYS A 6 3.53 -4.15 12.22
N ALA A 7 2.35 -3.52 12.23
CA ALA A 7 2.21 -2.10 11.93
C ALA A 7 3.04 -1.26 12.92
N PRO A 8 3.53 -0.08 12.50
CA PRO A 8 4.20 0.84 13.41
C PRO A 8 3.33 1.17 14.62
N GLY A 9 3.90 1.08 15.82
CA GLY A 9 3.22 1.48 17.04
C GLY A 9 2.95 2.98 17.10
N VAL A 10 2.10 3.42 18.03
CA VAL A 10 1.69 4.82 18.17
C VAL A 10 2.88 5.78 18.38
N ILE A 11 3.91 5.33 19.07
CA ILE A 11 5.13 6.11 19.34
C ILE A 11 5.87 6.49 18.06
N TYR A 12 5.85 5.62 17.05
CA TYR A 12 6.55 5.82 15.78
C TYR A 12 5.73 6.59 14.74
N ARG A 13 4.47 6.91 15.04
CA ARG A 13 3.59 7.59 14.10
C ARG A 13 3.68 9.11 14.24
N GLN A 14 3.71 9.78 13.10
CA GLN A 14 3.55 11.23 13.02
C GLN A 14 2.14 11.59 12.49
N PRO A 15 1.66 12.80 12.81
CA PRO A 15 0.49 13.34 12.16
C PRO A 15 0.67 13.42 10.63
N VAL A 16 -0.38 13.14 9.90
CA VAL A 16 -0.43 13.32 8.45
C VAL A 16 -0.57 14.80 8.14
N ASN A 17 0.47 15.42 7.63
CA ASN A 17 0.56 16.85 7.35
C ASN A 17 1.13 17.18 5.97
N GLU A 18 1.41 16.16 5.14
CA GLU A 18 1.90 16.33 3.78
C GLU A 18 0.88 15.77 2.80
N PRO A 19 0.41 16.55 1.81
CA PRO A 19 -0.53 16.07 0.82
C PRO A 19 0.16 15.14 -0.20
N LEU A 20 -0.58 14.12 -0.64
CA LEU A 20 -0.30 13.37 -1.85
C LEU A 20 -1.07 14.05 -2.98
N GLN A 21 -0.35 14.61 -3.94
CA GLN A 21 -0.99 15.21 -5.11
C GLN A 21 -1.42 14.11 -6.08
N THR A 22 -2.73 13.92 -6.23
CA THR A 22 -3.27 12.92 -7.15
C THR A 22 -3.35 13.44 -8.58
N GLY A 23 -3.30 14.76 -8.77
CA GLY A 23 -3.52 15.44 -10.05
C GLY A 23 -5.00 15.51 -10.44
N ILE A 24 -5.89 15.01 -9.61
CA ILE A 24 -7.33 15.06 -9.81
C ILE A 24 -7.90 16.20 -8.98
N LYS A 25 -8.29 17.30 -9.64
CA LYS A 25 -8.70 18.56 -8.98
C LYS A 25 -9.77 18.37 -7.90
N SER A 26 -10.76 17.50 -8.14
CA SER A 26 -11.83 17.23 -7.19
C SER A 26 -11.33 16.56 -5.90
N ILE A 27 -10.32 15.70 -6.00
CA ILE A 27 -9.72 15.05 -4.85
C ILE A 27 -8.79 16.04 -4.13
N ASP A 28 -7.85 16.63 -4.86
CA ASP A 28 -6.79 17.45 -4.27
C ASP A 28 -7.34 18.74 -3.63
N ALA A 29 -8.44 19.30 -4.16
CA ALA A 29 -9.05 20.53 -3.65
C ALA A 29 -10.12 20.31 -2.57
N MET A 30 -10.86 19.19 -2.62
CA MET A 30 -12.02 18.99 -1.75
C MET A 30 -11.77 17.92 -0.66
N ILE A 31 -11.04 16.86 -0.99
CA ILE A 31 -10.80 15.72 -0.11
C ILE A 31 -9.33 15.30 -0.26
N PRO A 32 -8.37 16.17 0.09
CA PRO A 32 -6.96 15.88 -0.14
C PRO A 32 -6.52 14.63 0.62
N ILE A 33 -5.76 13.79 -0.05
CA ILE A 33 -5.16 12.58 0.54
C ILE A 33 -3.81 12.96 1.12
N GLY A 34 -3.55 12.54 2.35
CA GLY A 34 -2.28 12.80 3.01
C GLY A 34 -1.32 11.61 2.94
N ARG A 35 -0.03 11.90 2.88
CA ARG A 35 1.02 10.87 2.94
C ARG A 35 1.01 10.18 4.31
N GLY A 36 0.71 8.89 4.33
CA GLY A 36 0.46 8.08 5.53
C GLY A 36 -1.01 7.77 5.79
N GLN A 37 -1.90 8.35 4.99
CA GLN A 37 -3.33 8.09 5.03
C GLN A 37 -3.67 6.81 4.25
N ARG A 38 -4.83 6.26 4.58
CA ARG A 38 -5.50 5.19 3.83
C ARG A 38 -6.73 5.77 3.19
N GLU A 39 -6.94 5.47 1.92
CA GLU A 39 -8.09 5.92 1.17
C GLU A 39 -8.80 4.72 0.54
N LEU A 40 -10.12 4.72 0.56
CA LEU A 40 -10.96 3.69 -0.05
C LEU A 40 -11.60 4.22 -1.31
N VAL A 41 -11.27 3.61 -2.45
CA VAL A 41 -11.95 3.85 -3.72
C VAL A 41 -13.01 2.76 -3.93
N ILE A 42 -14.26 3.09 -3.67
CA ILE A 42 -15.40 2.17 -3.76
C ILE A 42 -16.35 2.56 -4.88
N GLY A 43 -16.94 1.58 -5.53
CA GLY A 43 -17.94 1.76 -6.59
C GLY A 43 -18.21 0.46 -7.34
N ASP A 44 -19.21 0.47 -8.20
CA ASP A 44 -19.58 -0.66 -9.04
C ASP A 44 -18.53 -1.00 -10.09
N ARG A 45 -18.71 -2.09 -10.80
CA ARG A 45 -17.83 -2.46 -11.92
C ARG A 45 -17.84 -1.37 -12.98
N GLN A 46 -16.69 -1.10 -13.58
CA GLN A 46 -16.50 -0.12 -14.68
C GLN A 46 -16.83 1.33 -14.32
N THR A 47 -16.82 1.70 -13.04
CA THR A 47 -17.04 3.09 -12.59
C THR A 47 -15.76 3.94 -12.61
N GLY A 48 -14.65 3.42 -13.12
CA GLY A 48 -13.40 4.17 -13.23
C GLY A 48 -12.47 4.09 -12.00
N LYS A 49 -12.70 3.18 -11.05
CA LYS A 49 -11.83 3.01 -9.85
C LYS A 49 -10.36 2.84 -10.20
N THR A 50 -10.05 1.88 -11.07
CA THR A 50 -8.69 1.63 -11.54
C THR A 50 -8.13 2.83 -12.29
N THR A 51 -8.95 3.54 -13.06
CA THR A 51 -8.51 4.74 -13.79
C THR A 51 -8.03 5.83 -12.83
N VAL A 52 -8.80 6.14 -11.79
CA VAL A 52 -8.40 7.10 -10.74
C VAL A 52 -7.05 6.71 -10.13
N CYS A 53 -6.86 5.43 -9.82
CA CYS A 53 -5.62 4.91 -9.25
C CYS A 53 -4.44 5.04 -10.22
N ILE A 54 -4.64 4.68 -11.49
CA ILE A 54 -3.58 4.78 -12.52
C ILE A 54 -3.24 6.24 -12.81
N ASP A 55 -4.24 7.11 -12.93
CA ASP A 55 -4.00 8.55 -13.12
C ASP A 55 -3.21 9.14 -11.96
N THR A 56 -3.48 8.72 -10.72
CA THR A 56 -2.69 9.12 -9.55
C THR A 56 -1.23 8.69 -9.68
N ILE A 57 -0.96 7.46 -10.16
CA ILE A 57 0.43 7.03 -10.44
C ILE A 57 1.07 7.90 -11.51
N LEU A 58 0.38 8.12 -12.63
CA LEU A 58 0.90 8.90 -13.77
C LEU A 58 1.26 10.33 -13.35
N ASN A 59 0.46 10.93 -12.47
CA ASN A 59 0.68 12.28 -11.98
C ASN A 59 1.85 12.40 -10.99
N GLN A 60 2.43 11.30 -10.50
CA GLN A 60 3.67 11.32 -9.72
C GLN A 60 4.92 11.56 -10.58
N LYS A 61 4.79 11.56 -11.92
CA LYS A 61 5.91 11.79 -12.84
C LYS A 61 6.60 13.13 -12.62
N GLU A 62 5.84 14.17 -12.38
CA GLU A 62 6.36 15.52 -12.12
C GLU A 62 7.30 15.53 -10.89
N PHE A 63 6.93 14.83 -9.82
CA PHE A 63 7.76 14.70 -8.61
C PHE A 63 9.01 13.84 -8.87
N TYR A 64 8.88 12.81 -9.71
CA TYR A 64 10.01 11.99 -10.11
C TYR A 64 11.03 12.81 -10.90
N ASP A 65 10.58 13.56 -11.90
CA ASP A 65 11.42 14.40 -12.75
C ASP A 65 12.07 15.56 -11.95
N ALA A 66 11.40 16.03 -10.90
CA ALA A 66 11.93 17.05 -9.98
C ALA A 66 12.95 16.49 -8.94
N GLY A 67 13.25 15.19 -8.98
CA GLY A 67 14.21 14.55 -8.05
C GLY A 67 13.66 14.24 -6.65
N ASN A 68 12.35 14.35 -6.45
CA ASN A 68 11.65 13.99 -5.21
C ASN A 68 10.56 12.93 -5.46
N PRO A 69 10.93 11.72 -5.88
CA PRO A 69 10.00 10.71 -6.34
C PRO A 69 9.09 10.17 -5.24
N VAL A 70 7.84 9.92 -5.59
CA VAL A 70 6.95 9.02 -4.87
C VAL A 70 7.02 7.67 -5.56
N TYR A 71 7.51 6.64 -4.88
CA TYR A 71 7.59 5.29 -5.44
C TYR A 71 6.23 4.61 -5.38
N CYS A 72 5.72 4.20 -6.52
CA CYS A 72 4.40 3.61 -6.65
C CYS A 72 4.48 2.08 -6.69
N ILE A 73 3.56 1.42 -5.99
CA ILE A 73 3.42 -0.03 -6.01
C ILE A 73 1.97 -0.34 -6.39
N TYR A 74 1.78 -0.91 -7.57
CA TYR A 74 0.48 -1.37 -8.02
C TYR A 74 0.34 -2.87 -7.77
N VAL A 75 -0.61 -3.24 -6.92
CA VAL A 75 -0.86 -4.63 -6.53
C VAL A 75 -2.14 -5.12 -7.17
N ALA A 76 -2.03 -5.93 -8.21
CA ALA A 76 -3.15 -6.57 -8.90
C ALA A 76 -3.46 -7.92 -8.26
N VAL A 77 -4.68 -8.10 -7.75
CA VAL A 77 -5.12 -9.34 -7.11
C VAL A 77 -6.29 -9.94 -7.87
N GLY A 78 -6.15 -11.18 -8.30
CA GLY A 78 -7.21 -11.92 -8.97
C GLY A 78 -7.70 -11.29 -10.27
N GLN A 79 -6.89 -10.48 -10.92
CA GLN A 79 -7.20 -9.88 -12.22
C GLN A 79 -6.79 -10.79 -13.37
N LYS A 80 -7.35 -10.54 -14.56
CA LYS A 80 -6.90 -11.23 -15.78
C LYS A 80 -5.50 -10.73 -16.15
N ALA A 81 -4.62 -11.65 -16.55
CA ALA A 81 -3.25 -11.32 -16.98
C ALA A 81 -3.23 -10.26 -18.10
N SER A 82 -4.19 -10.31 -19.04
CA SER A 82 -4.32 -9.31 -20.11
C SER A 82 -4.63 -7.90 -19.58
N THR A 83 -5.41 -7.79 -18.51
CA THR A 83 -5.70 -6.50 -17.87
C THR A 83 -4.45 -5.92 -17.23
N VAL A 84 -3.71 -6.76 -16.50
CA VAL A 84 -2.44 -6.35 -15.86
C VAL A 84 -1.41 -5.94 -16.92
N ALA A 85 -1.30 -6.71 -18.01
CA ALA A 85 -0.43 -6.38 -19.12
C ALA A 85 -0.80 -5.04 -19.80
N GLY A 86 -2.11 -4.76 -19.94
CA GLY A 86 -2.59 -3.47 -20.45
C GLY A 86 -2.21 -2.29 -19.56
N ILE A 87 -2.32 -2.46 -18.25
CA ILE A 87 -1.90 -1.45 -17.27
C ILE A 87 -0.38 -1.25 -17.33
N ALA A 88 0.39 -2.34 -17.33
CA ALA A 88 1.84 -2.27 -17.43
C ALA A 88 2.28 -1.50 -18.68
N LYS A 89 1.66 -1.80 -19.83
CA LYS A 89 1.92 -1.08 -21.08
C LYS A 89 1.57 0.40 -20.99
N THR A 90 0.43 0.73 -20.39
CA THR A 90 0.02 2.13 -20.20
C THR A 90 1.05 2.90 -19.34
N LEU A 91 1.54 2.28 -18.27
CA LEU A 91 2.57 2.87 -17.40
C LEU A 91 3.91 3.01 -18.13
N GLU A 92 4.26 2.02 -18.98
CA GLU A 92 5.47 2.07 -19.81
C GLU A 92 5.40 3.19 -20.84
N ASP A 93 4.32 3.25 -21.61
CA ASP A 93 4.12 4.26 -22.68
C ASP A 93 4.15 5.70 -22.12
N LYS A 94 3.76 5.88 -20.85
CA LYS A 94 3.81 7.16 -20.15
C LYS A 94 5.10 7.39 -19.36
N GLY A 95 6.04 6.44 -19.37
CA GLY A 95 7.32 6.52 -18.65
C GLY A 95 7.19 6.37 -17.12
N ALA A 96 6.05 5.89 -16.62
CA ALA A 96 5.81 5.74 -15.18
C ALA A 96 6.43 4.47 -14.57
N LEU A 97 6.87 3.50 -15.38
CA LEU A 97 7.54 2.30 -14.87
C LEU A 97 8.88 2.60 -14.19
N ALA A 98 9.50 3.75 -14.45
CA ALA A 98 10.75 4.14 -13.81
C ALA A 98 10.62 4.28 -12.26
N TYR A 99 9.44 4.60 -11.76
CA TYR A 99 9.15 4.76 -10.33
C TYR A 99 8.00 3.86 -9.85
N THR A 100 7.51 2.94 -10.69
CA THR A 100 6.38 2.06 -10.35
C THR A 100 6.80 0.59 -10.36
N THR A 101 6.43 -0.14 -9.32
CA THR A 101 6.57 -1.60 -9.22
C THR A 101 5.19 -2.24 -9.34
N ILE A 102 5.05 -3.24 -10.19
CA ILE A 102 3.82 -4.02 -10.33
C ILE A 102 4.00 -5.35 -9.62
N VAL A 103 3.09 -5.66 -8.69
CA VAL A 103 2.98 -6.95 -8.01
C VAL A 103 1.68 -7.59 -8.46
N ALA A 104 1.74 -8.71 -9.16
CA ALA A 104 0.54 -9.35 -9.71
C ALA A 104 0.38 -10.78 -9.19
N ALA A 105 -0.83 -11.08 -8.74
CA ALA A 105 -1.34 -12.43 -8.56
C ALA A 105 -2.63 -12.55 -9.38
N ASN A 106 -2.54 -13.20 -10.53
CA ASN A 106 -3.63 -13.27 -11.50
C ASN A 106 -4.75 -14.19 -11.02
N ALA A 107 -5.90 -14.13 -11.68
CA ALA A 107 -7.04 -14.98 -11.38
C ALA A 107 -6.77 -16.49 -11.60
N SER A 108 -5.77 -16.83 -12.40
CA SER A 108 -5.31 -18.22 -12.63
C SER A 108 -4.30 -18.72 -11.62
N ASP A 109 -3.74 -17.81 -10.80
CA ASP A 109 -2.74 -18.18 -9.82
C ASP A 109 -3.39 -18.82 -8.59
N PRO A 110 -2.69 -19.72 -7.88
CA PRO A 110 -3.20 -20.33 -6.66
C PRO A 110 -3.68 -19.31 -5.63
N ALA A 111 -4.78 -19.63 -4.93
CA ALA A 111 -5.37 -18.75 -3.93
C ALA A 111 -4.36 -18.19 -2.88
N PRO A 112 -3.40 -18.99 -2.36
CA PRO A 112 -2.37 -18.44 -1.46
C PRO A 112 -1.56 -17.30 -2.06
N MET A 113 -1.24 -17.34 -3.36
CA MET A 113 -0.52 -16.25 -4.04
C MET A 113 -1.34 -14.96 -4.03
N GLN A 114 -2.64 -15.06 -4.29
CA GLN A 114 -3.56 -13.92 -4.26
C GLN A 114 -3.74 -13.35 -2.85
N VAL A 115 -3.65 -14.20 -1.81
CA VAL A 115 -3.69 -13.77 -0.40
C VAL A 115 -2.44 -12.97 -0.04
N TYR A 116 -1.25 -13.44 -0.46
CA TYR A 116 0.02 -12.84 -0.04
C TYR A 116 0.51 -11.69 -0.93
N ALA A 117 0.01 -11.54 -2.15
CA ALA A 117 0.41 -10.45 -3.05
C ALA A 117 0.27 -9.04 -2.42
N PRO A 118 -0.84 -8.69 -1.73
CA PRO A 118 -0.94 -7.40 -1.03
C PRO A 118 0.12 -7.22 0.07
N PHE A 119 0.45 -8.27 0.80
CA PHE A 119 1.50 -8.21 1.83
C PHE A 119 2.90 -8.04 1.21
N ALA A 120 3.14 -8.62 0.04
CA ALA A 120 4.38 -8.41 -0.71
C ALA A 120 4.48 -6.95 -1.18
N GLY A 121 3.41 -6.39 -1.73
CA GLY A 121 3.35 -4.98 -2.09
C GLY A 121 3.58 -4.06 -0.89
N ALA A 122 2.95 -4.36 0.25
CA ALA A 122 3.18 -3.63 1.49
C ALA A 122 4.64 -3.69 1.94
N ALA A 123 5.29 -4.86 1.87
CA ALA A 123 6.68 -5.02 2.25
C ALA A 123 7.62 -4.18 1.37
N ILE A 124 7.35 -4.10 0.06
CA ILE A 124 8.10 -3.24 -0.87
C ILE A 124 7.90 -1.75 -0.51
N GLY A 125 6.67 -1.32 -0.25
CA GLY A 125 6.38 0.05 0.15
C GLY A 125 7.03 0.43 1.48
N GLU A 126 7.03 -0.48 2.45
CA GLU A 126 7.72 -0.29 3.73
C GLU A 126 9.24 -0.13 3.57
N TYR A 127 9.84 -0.84 2.62
CA TYR A 127 11.26 -0.64 2.32
C TYR A 127 11.54 0.82 1.90
N PHE A 128 10.71 1.39 1.03
CA PHE A 128 10.85 2.79 0.66
C PHE A 128 10.58 3.71 1.85
N ARG A 129 9.50 3.49 2.58
CA ARG A 129 9.19 4.23 3.80
C ARG A 129 10.35 4.21 4.80
N ASP A 130 10.88 3.05 5.14
CA ASP A 130 11.91 2.88 6.15
C ASP A 130 13.27 3.43 5.69
N THR A 131 13.47 3.67 4.39
CA THR A 131 14.69 4.26 3.82
C THR A 131 14.57 5.74 3.45
N GLY A 132 13.54 6.43 3.84
CA GLY A 132 13.50 7.85 3.62
C GLY A 132 12.71 8.30 2.40
N ARG A 133 12.00 7.42 1.74
CA ARG A 133 11.38 7.69 0.46
C ARG A 133 9.87 7.47 0.52
N PRO A 134 9.05 8.43 0.07
CA PRO A 134 7.61 8.24 0.07
C PRO A 134 7.20 7.11 -0.88
N ALA A 135 6.18 6.35 -0.46
CA ALA A 135 5.61 5.29 -1.26
C ALA A 135 4.08 5.39 -1.33
N LEU A 136 3.55 5.11 -2.51
CA LEU A 136 2.13 4.97 -2.78
C LEU A 136 1.83 3.51 -3.11
N ILE A 137 0.92 2.87 -2.38
CA ILE A 137 0.51 1.50 -2.68
C ILE A 137 -0.95 1.49 -3.08
N ILE A 138 -1.24 0.84 -4.18
CA ILE A 138 -2.59 0.65 -4.69
C ILE A 138 -2.90 -0.84 -4.69
N TYR A 139 -3.97 -1.23 -4.01
CA TYR A 139 -4.46 -2.61 -3.99
C TYR A 139 -5.71 -2.74 -4.87
N ASP A 140 -5.59 -3.42 -6.00
CA ASP A 140 -6.69 -3.63 -6.94
C ASP A 140 -6.94 -5.14 -7.17
N ASP A 141 -7.83 -5.83 -6.42
CA ASP A 141 -8.62 -5.29 -5.30
C ASP A 141 -8.56 -6.22 -4.06
N LEU A 142 -8.83 -5.66 -2.90
CA LEU A 142 -8.86 -6.40 -1.65
C LEU A 142 -10.08 -7.30 -1.49
N SER A 143 -11.16 -7.09 -2.26
CA SER A 143 -12.32 -8.00 -2.26
C SER A 143 -11.93 -9.37 -2.80
N LYS A 144 -11.11 -9.42 -3.84
CA LYS A 144 -10.59 -10.67 -4.39
C LYS A 144 -9.59 -11.34 -3.44
N GLN A 145 -8.79 -10.56 -2.70
CA GLN A 145 -7.97 -11.11 -1.64
C GLN A 145 -8.83 -11.83 -0.58
N ALA A 146 -9.94 -11.22 -0.16
CA ALA A 146 -10.85 -11.83 0.81
C ALA A 146 -11.50 -13.12 0.27
N VAL A 147 -11.86 -13.16 -1.01
CA VAL A 147 -12.39 -14.38 -1.67
C VAL A 147 -11.33 -15.48 -1.69
N ALA A 148 -10.09 -15.17 -2.05
CA ALA A 148 -8.99 -16.12 -2.03
C ALA A 148 -8.70 -16.63 -0.60
N TYR A 149 -8.77 -15.75 0.40
CA TYR A 149 -8.61 -16.12 1.80
C TYR A 149 -9.73 -17.05 2.30
N ARG A 150 -10.98 -16.82 1.86
CA ARG A 150 -12.11 -17.72 2.11
C ARG A 150 -11.82 -19.11 1.53
N GLU A 151 -11.37 -19.18 0.29
CA GLU A 151 -11.03 -20.45 -0.36
C GLU A 151 -9.96 -21.22 0.42
N VAL A 152 -8.85 -20.58 0.76
CA VAL A 152 -7.78 -21.18 1.57
C VAL A 152 -8.31 -21.66 2.93
N SER A 153 -9.15 -20.86 3.58
CA SER A 153 -9.71 -21.19 4.89
C SER A 153 -10.65 -22.40 4.84
N LEU A 154 -11.46 -22.53 3.80
CA LEU A 154 -12.33 -23.68 3.57
C LEU A 154 -11.53 -24.95 3.28
N LEU A 155 -10.46 -24.84 2.48
CA LEU A 155 -9.54 -25.98 2.24
C LEU A 155 -8.87 -26.45 3.52
N LEU A 156 -8.54 -25.54 4.42
CA LEU A 156 -7.98 -25.83 5.74
C LEU A 156 -9.05 -26.28 6.76
N ARG A 157 -10.31 -26.47 6.33
CA ARG A 157 -11.44 -26.88 7.17
C ARG A 157 -11.69 -25.95 8.37
N ARG A 158 -11.38 -24.68 8.26
CA ARG A 158 -11.75 -23.69 9.28
C ARG A 158 -13.26 -23.52 9.30
N PRO A 159 -13.89 -23.33 10.47
CA PRO A 159 -15.33 -23.15 10.57
C PRO A 159 -15.74 -21.89 9.81
N PRO A 160 -16.68 -21.99 8.84
CA PRO A 160 -17.15 -20.85 8.08
C PRO A 160 -18.11 -19.99 8.91
N GLY A 161 -18.00 -18.68 8.73
CA GLY A 161 -18.96 -17.71 9.21
C GLY A 161 -20.00 -17.34 8.13
N ARG A 162 -20.52 -16.13 8.19
CA ARG A 162 -21.46 -15.60 7.21
C ARG A 162 -20.86 -15.63 5.80
N GLU A 163 -21.63 -16.08 4.83
CA GLU A 163 -21.22 -16.22 3.41
C GLU A 163 -19.95 -17.07 3.23
N ALA A 164 -19.73 -18.01 4.15
CA ALA A 164 -18.56 -18.88 4.20
C ALA A 164 -17.21 -18.16 4.43
N TYR A 165 -17.20 -16.89 4.77
CA TYR A 165 -15.97 -16.21 5.17
C TYR A 165 -15.50 -16.67 6.55
N PRO A 166 -14.19 -16.82 6.77
CA PRO A 166 -13.65 -17.08 8.09
C PRO A 166 -13.88 -15.87 9.01
N GLY A 167 -14.02 -16.14 10.32
CA GLY A 167 -14.28 -15.08 11.31
C GLY A 167 -13.20 -14.00 11.41
N ASP A 168 -11.99 -14.31 10.94
CA ASP A 168 -10.82 -13.42 10.95
C ASP A 168 -10.59 -12.66 9.63
N VAL A 169 -11.56 -12.65 8.70
CA VAL A 169 -11.40 -11.92 7.43
C VAL A 169 -11.18 -10.42 7.63
N PHE A 170 -11.79 -9.83 8.64
CA PHE A 170 -11.53 -8.43 8.98
C PHE A 170 -10.08 -8.22 9.42
N TYR A 171 -9.52 -9.14 10.18
CA TYR A 171 -8.13 -9.09 10.61
C TYR A 171 -7.14 -9.20 9.45
N LEU A 172 -7.49 -9.92 8.38
CA LEU A 172 -6.69 -9.96 7.15
C LEU A 172 -6.46 -8.55 6.59
N HIS A 173 -7.51 -7.76 6.47
CA HIS A 173 -7.42 -6.40 5.91
C HIS A 173 -6.85 -5.40 6.93
N SER A 174 -7.26 -5.47 8.20
CA SER A 174 -6.79 -4.52 9.21
C SER A 174 -5.29 -4.61 9.43
N ARG A 175 -4.72 -5.82 9.54
CA ARG A 175 -3.26 -6.00 9.71
C ARG A 175 -2.44 -5.56 8.49
N LEU A 176 -3.04 -5.55 7.29
CA LEU A 176 -2.44 -5.02 6.08
C LEU A 176 -2.49 -3.49 6.08
N LEU A 177 -3.70 -2.93 6.26
CA LEU A 177 -3.96 -1.50 6.11
C LEU A 177 -3.36 -0.67 7.26
N GLU A 178 -3.26 -1.21 8.47
CA GLU A 178 -2.61 -0.54 9.59
C GLU A 178 -1.09 -0.35 9.41
N ARG A 179 -0.48 -1.00 8.45
CA ARG A 179 0.93 -0.80 8.09
C ARG A 179 1.18 0.55 7.39
N SER A 180 0.12 1.17 6.87
CA SER A 180 0.18 2.55 6.36
C SER A 180 0.36 3.52 7.52
N ALA A 181 1.42 4.28 7.50
CA ALA A 181 1.70 5.29 8.51
C ALA A 181 2.75 6.29 8.02
N LYS A 182 2.63 7.53 8.46
CA LYS A 182 3.73 8.47 8.49
C LYS A 182 4.52 8.17 9.76
N VAL A 183 5.82 7.91 9.61
CA VAL A 183 6.71 7.54 10.72
C VAL A 183 7.72 8.64 11.01
N ILE A 184 8.09 8.77 12.27
CA ILE A 184 9.13 9.70 12.73
C ILE A 184 10.52 9.07 12.62
N ASN A 185 11.55 9.92 12.64
CA ASN A 185 12.92 9.45 12.78
C ASN A 185 13.21 9.06 14.24
N ASP A 186 14.13 8.13 14.44
CA ASP A 186 14.54 7.70 15.77
C ASP A 186 15.13 8.85 16.60
N ASP A 187 15.85 9.77 15.96
CA ASP A 187 16.41 10.96 16.62
C ASP A 187 15.33 11.89 17.17
N ASP A 188 14.17 11.97 16.51
CA ASP A 188 13.05 12.79 16.99
C ASP A 188 12.35 12.12 18.17
N ILE A 189 12.29 10.80 18.20
CA ILE A 189 11.78 10.04 19.35
C ILE A 189 12.69 10.27 20.55
N ALA A 190 14.00 10.18 20.39
CA ALA A 190 14.97 10.39 21.46
C ALA A 190 14.94 11.83 22.02
N LYS A 191 14.65 12.84 21.18
CA LYS A 191 14.50 14.24 21.63
C LYS A 191 13.25 14.48 22.46
N ASN A 192 12.17 13.74 22.17
CA ASN A 192 10.86 13.95 22.81
C ASN A 192 10.63 13.04 24.03
N MET A 193 11.40 11.97 24.17
CA MET A 193 11.27 10.98 25.24
C MET A 193 12.64 10.67 25.81
N ASN A 194 13.07 11.47 26.77
CA ASN A 194 14.42 11.42 27.39
C ASN A 194 14.83 10.09 28.03
N ASP A 195 13.96 9.09 28.07
CA ASP A 195 14.13 7.84 28.81
C ASP A 195 13.88 6.55 27.99
N LEU A 196 14.01 6.58 26.67
CA LEU A 196 13.87 5.33 25.91
C LEU A 196 15.14 4.48 26.02
N PRO A 197 15.04 3.25 26.55
CA PRO A 197 16.20 2.38 26.71
C PRO A 197 16.79 1.96 25.36
N GLU A 198 18.09 1.79 25.31
CA GLU A 198 18.92 1.38 24.15
C GLU A 198 18.35 0.27 23.24
N PRO A 199 17.57 -0.72 23.73
CA PRO A 199 17.02 -1.76 22.88
C PRO A 199 15.96 -1.29 21.89
N LEU A 200 15.49 -0.04 21.97
CA LEU A 200 14.51 0.54 21.07
C LEU A 200 15.14 1.38 19.95
N LYS A 201 16.45 1.38 19.81
CA LYS A 201 17.12 1.96 18.64
C LYS A 201 16.98 1.01 17.46
N PRO A 202 15.99 1.13 16.61
CA PRO A 202 15.91 0.31 15.44
C PRO A 202 16.80 0.85 14.36
N VAL A 203 17.25 -0.02 13.61
CA VAL A 203 18.01 0.04 12.39
C VAL A 203 17.34 0.93 11.33
N VAL A 204 17.38 2.23 11.50
CA VAL A 204 17.09 3.17 10.40
C VAL A 204 18.22 4.18 10.33
N LYS A 205 19.26 3.81 9.62
CA LYS A 205 20.23 4.77 9.12
C LYS A 205 19.66 5.45 7.88
N GLY A 206 19.23 6.66 8.02
CA GLY A 206 18.79 7.48 6.90
C GLY A 206 17.73 8.47 7.33
N GLY A 207 18.16 9.65 7.71
CA GLY A 207 17.26 10.75 8.01
C GLY A 207 16.33 11.03 6.85
N GLY A 208 15.07 11.09 7.10
CA GLY A 208 14.10 11.48 6.10
C GLY A 208 12.70 11.37 6.60
N ILE A 209 12.09 12.43 6.50
CA ILE A 209 10.72 12.81 6.73
C ILE A 209 9.71 11.79 6.22
N GLY A 210 8.72 11.55 7.01
CA GLY A 210 7.61 10.62 6.90
C GLY A 210 7.05 10.27 5.53
N ARG A 211 6.47 9.08 5.42
CA ARG A 211 6.20 8.42 4.17
C ARG A 211 4.87 7.72 4.15
N ALA A 212 4.22 7.86 3.03
CA ALA A 212 2.85 7.50 2.85
C ALA A 212 2.65 6.16 2.14
N HIS A 213 1.63 5.46 2.59
CA HIS A 213 0.94 4.44 1.81
C HIS A 213 -0.50 4.91 1.60
N VAL A 214 -1.04 4.74 0.42
CA VAL A 214 -2.45 4.89 0.09
C VAL A 214 -3.08 3.53 -0.13
#